data_3613969dacfa666b28ea91e68ee7a540
#
_entry.id   3613969dacfa666b28ea91e68ee7a540
#
_cell.length_a   1.000
_cell.length_b   1.000
_cell.length_c   1.000
_cell.angle_alpha   90.00
_cell.angle_beta   90.00
_cell.angle_gamma   90.00
#
_symmetry.space_group_name_H-M   'P 1'
#
loop_
_entity.id
_entity.type
_entity.pdbx_description
1 polymer ?
#
loop_
_entity_poly.entity_id
_entity_poly.type
_entity_poly.pdbx_seq_one_letter_code
_entity_poly.pdbx_strand_id
1 'polypeptide(L)'
;VIEKAVIGEVSNIGGGNERQNIEVVDLIFKHLNKPESLKTFVKDRLGHDRRYSLCCDKLKALGWQPIVKFEDGLKKTIDWYVNNRWWWEKIKSGEYWEYYKKQYQDR
;
A
#
# COMPACT_ATOMS: atom_id res chain seq x y z
N VAL A 1 22.36 4.52 -0.97
CA VAL A 1 22.29 5.83 -1.65
C VAL A 1 23.27 6.81 -1.02
N ILE A 2 23.18 7.06 0.30
CA ILE A 2 24.01 8.06 1.00
C ILE A 2 25.51 7.83 0.78
N GLU A 3 25.97 6.58 0.78
CA GLU A 3 27.40 6.24 0.71
C GLU A 3 27.90 5.98 -0.73
N LYS A 4 27.02 5.57 -1.65
CA LYS A 4 27.42 5.02 -2.96
C LYS A 4 26.79 5.72 -4.16
N ALA A 5 25.78 6.57 -3.98
CA ALA A 5 25.15 7.25 -5.09
C ALA A 5 25.97 8.47 -5.53
N VAL A 6 25.82 8.83 -6.81
CA VAL A 6 26.42 10.06 -7.37
C VAL A 6 25.65 11.26 -6.82
N ILE A 7 26.38 12.26 -6.34
CA ILE A 7 25.79 13.49 -5.78
C ILE A 7 25.01 14.23 -6.88
N GLY A 8 23.80 14.68 -6.55
CA GLY A 8 22.92 15.39 -7.47
C GLY A 8 22.04 14.49 -8.34
N GLU A 9 22.21 13.17 -8.29
CA GLU A 9 21.36 12.24 -9.04
C GLU A 9 20.14 11.77 -8.27
N VAL A 10 19.04 11.53 -9.00
CA VAL A 10 17.80 10.96 -8.45
C VAL A 10 17.81 9.45 -8.58
N SER A 11 17.40 8.76 -7.53
CA SER A 11 17.22 7.31 -7.50
C SER A 11 15.83 6.95 -7.02
N ASN A 12 15.11 6.13 -7.80
CA ASN A 12 13.83 5.58 -7.37
C ASN A 12 14.04 4.40 -6.43
N ILE A 13 13.22 4.31 -5.38
CA ILE A 13 13.21 3.21 -4.42
C ILE A 13 11.84 2.56 -4.45
N GLY A 14 11.79 1.29 -4.85
CA GLY A 14 10.54 0.52 -4.91
C GLY A 14 10.81 -0.96 -4.72
N GLY A 15 9.80 -1.70 -4.26
CA GLY A 15 9.90 -3.11 -3.96
C GLY A 15 9.90 -4.04 -5.18
N GLY A 16 9.59 -3.54 -6.38
CA GLY A 16 9.42 -4.37 -7.59
C GLY A 16 8.24 -5.33 -7.50
N ASN A 17 7.23 -5.02 -6.68
CA ASN A 17 6.07 -5.86 -6.42
C ASN A 17 4.82 -5.24 -7.05
N GLU A 18 4.74 -5.26 -8.38
CA GLU A 18 3.52 -4.85 -9.07
C GLU A 18 2.43 -5.88 -8.83
N ARG A 19 1.31 -5.45 -8.26
CA ARG A 19 0.13 -6.27 -7.98
C ARG A 19 -1.14 -5.50 -8.25
N GLN A 20 -2.19 -6.21 -8.63
CA GLN A 20 -3.52 -5.64 -8.70
C GLN A 20 -4.05 -5.37 -7.28
N ASN A 21 -4.80 -4.28 -7.12
CA ASN A 21 -5.40 -3.95 -5.81
C ASN A 21 -6.25 -5.10 -5.26
N ILE A 22 -6.98 -5.82 -6.14
CA ILE A 22 -7.81 -6.96 -5.75
C ILE A 22 -6.98 -8.10 -5.16
N GLU A 23 -5.79 -8.39 -5.71
CA GLU A 23 -4.89 -9.43 -5.18
C GLU A 23 -4.41 -9.08 -3.76
N VAL A 24 -4.11 -7.80 -3.53
CA VAL A 24 -3.70 -7.33 -2.20
C VAL A 24 -4.85 -7.46 -1.20
N VAL A 25 -6.07 -7.09 -1.61
CA VAL A 25 -7.29 -7.25 -0.78
C VAL A 25 -7.53 -8.71 -0.44
N ASP A 26 -7.37 -9.62 -1.42
CA ASP A 26 -7.56 -11.06 -1.21
C ASP A 26 -6.55 -11.63 -0.21
N LEU A 27 -5.31 -11.20 -0.28
CA LEU A 27 -4.28 -11.59 0.70
C LEU A 27 -4.62 -11.08 2.11
N ILE A 28 -5.13 -9.86 2.25
CA ILE A 28 -5.58 -9.31 3.53
C ILE A 28 -6.74 -10.13 4.08
N PHE A 29 -7.76 -10.42 3.27
CA PHE A 29 -8.93 -11.20 3.68
C PHE A 29 -8.53 -12.61 4.10
N LYS A 30 -7.68 -13.27 3.32
CA LYS A 30 -7.14 -14.59 3.65
C LYS A 30 -6.39 -14.57 4.99
N HIS A 31 -5.53 -13.58 5.21
CA HIS A 31 -4.77 -13.47 6.46
C HIS A 31 -5.66 -13.23 7.68
N LEU A 32 -6.67 -12.38 7.54
CA LEU A 32 -7.63 -12.05 8.59
C LEU A 32 -8.78 -13.05 8.72
N ASN A 33 -8.81 -14.10 7.89
CA ASN A 33 -9.93 -15.05 7.81
C ASN A 33 -11.29 -14.35 7.65
N LYS A 34 -11.37 -13.39 6.73
CA LYS A 34 -12.60 -12.62 6.46
C LYS A 34 -13.27 -13.09 5.17
N PRO A 35 -14.61 -13.05 5.11
CA PRO A 35 -15.35 -13.48 3.93
C PRO A 35 -15.22 -12.48 2.79
N GLU A 36 -15.22 -13.00 1.56
CA GLU A 36 -15.16 -12.17 0.34
C GLU A 36 -16.36 -11.25 0.16
N SER A 37 -17.49 -11.56 0.81
CA SER A 37 -18.70 -10.72 0.80
C SER A 37 -18.49 -9.31 1.36
N LEU A 38 -17.36 -9.05 2.02
CA LEU A 38 -16.98 -7.71 2.46
C LEU A 38 -16.39 -6.84 1.34
N LYS A 39 -16.10 -7.42 0.17
CA LYS A 39 -15.65 -6.66 -1.00
C LYS A 39 -16.84 -5.98 -1.65
N THR A 40 -16.74 -4.68 -1.87
CA THR A 40 -17.73 -3.91 -2.61
C THR A 40 -17.04 -3.17 -3.76
N PHE A 41 -17.49 -3.46 -4.99
CA PHE A 41 -17.03 -2.73 -6.17
C PHE A 41 -17.80 -1.43 -6.29
N VAL A 42 -17.08 -0.35 -6.49
CA VAL A 42 -17.66 0.98 -6.67
C VAL A 42 -17.22 1.56 -8.02
N LYS A 43 -17.93 2.58 -8.49
CA LYS A 43 -17.51 3.31 -9.70
C LYS A 43 -16.14 3.95 -9.46
N ASP A 44 -15.26 3.80 -10.43
CA ASP A 44 -13.93 4.39 -10.37
C ASP A 44 -13.99 5.93 -10.40
N ARG A 45 -13.01 6.57 -9.77
CA ARG A 45 -12.88 8.03 -9.79
C ARG A 45 -12.30 8.50 -11.13
N LEU A 46 -12.69 9.69 -11.56
CA LEU A 46 -12.11 10.33 -12.74
C LEU A 46 -10.61 10.63 -12.51
N GLY A 47 -9.80 10.37 -13.54
CA GLY A 47 -8.36 10.61 -13.48
C GLY A 47 -7.61 9.69 -12.52
N HIS A 48 -8.16 8.50 -12.19
CA HIS A 48 -7.48 7.54 -11.33
C HIS A 48 -6.26 6.95 -12.02
N ASP A 49 -5.13 6.93 -11.32
CA ASP A 49 -3.91 6.30 -11.81
C ASP A 49 -4.13 4.79 -12.00
N ARG A 50 -3.83 4.32 -13.19
CA ARG A 50 -4.00 2.91 -13.53
C ARG A 50 -2.96 2.02 -12.87
N ARG A 51 -1.73 2.53 -12.65
CA ARG A 51 -0.61 1.76 -12.14
C ARG A 51 0.43 2.65 -11.48
N TYR A 52 0.97 2.17 -10.38
CA TYR A 52 2.17 2.70 -9.76
C TYR A 52 3.31 1.70 -9.97
N SER A 53 4.33 2.10 -10.71
CA SER A 53 5.48 1.25 -11.01
C SER A 53 6.74 2.10 -11.07
N LEU A 54 7.79 1.64 -10.39
CA LEU A 54 9.08 2.34 -10.32
C LEU A 54 10.20 1.43 -10.83
N CYS A 55 10.98 1.91 -11.78
CA CYS A 55 12.24 1.27 -12.17
C CYS A 55 13.31 1.55 -11.11
N CYS A 56 13.85 0.51 -10.50
CA CYS A 56 14.85 0.59 -9.44
C CYS A 56 16.23 0.08 -9.88
N ASP A 57 16.48 -0.04 -11.17
CA ASP A 57 17.72 -0.64 -11.70
C ASP A 57 18.97 0.13 -11.31
N LYS A 58 18.90 1.47 -11.26
CA LYS A 58 19.97 2.32 -10.78
C LYS A 58 20.34 2.00 -9.32
N LEU A 59 19.34 1.78 -8.47
CA LEU A 59 19.57 1.44 -7.07
C LEU A 59 20.11 0.00 -6.91
N LYS A 60 19.62 -0.93 -7.73
CA LYS A 60 20.13 -2.31 -7.77
C LYS A 60 21.59 -2.36 -8.20
N ALA A 61 22.00 -1.52 -9.17
CA ALA A 61 23.40 -1.42 -9.60
C ALA A 61 24.34 -0.97 -8.48
N LEU A 62 23.82 -0.27 -7.45
CA LEU A 62 24.55 0.08 -6.23
C LEU A 62 24.60 -1.07 -5.18
N GLY A 63 24.07 -2.24 -5.52
CA GLY A 63 24.02 -3.41 -4.66
C GLY A 63 22.84 -3.46 -3.68
N TRP A 64 21.83 -2.59 -3.85
CA TRP A 64 20.63 -2.63 -3.02
C TRP A 64 19.55 -3.55 -3.62
N GLN A 65 18.87 -4.27 -2.76
CA GLN A 65 17.66 -5.02 -3.09
C GLN A 65 16.72 -5.11 -1.88
N PRO A 66 15.40 -5.25 -2.10
CA PRO A 66 14.46 -5.53 -1.01
C PRO A 66 14.82 -6.84 -0.31
N ILE A 67 14.89 -6.83 1.02
CA ILE A 67 15.18 -8.03 1.83
C ILE A 67 13.92 -8.71 2.35
N VAL A 68 12.78 -8.03 2.33
CA VAL A 68 11.49 -8.55 2.79
C VAL A 68 10.63 -8.84 1.57
N LYS A 69 10.15 -10.07 1.44
CA LYS A 69 9.18 -10.46 0.42
C LYS A 69 7.84 -9.77 0.69
N PHE A 70 7.08 -9.50 -0.38
CA PHE A 70 5.82 -8.76 -0.28
C PHE A 70 4.83 -9.42 0.69
N GLU A 71 4.62 -10.72 0.58
CA GLU A 71 3.68 -11.47 1.40
C GLU A 71 4.04 -11.41 2.89
N ASP A 72 5.33 -11.55 3.21
CA ASP A 72 5.83 -11.50 4.59
C ASP A 72 5.71 -10.07 5.15
N GLY A 73 6.00 -9.07 4.34
CA GLY A 73 5.85 -7.66 4.70
C GLY A 73 4.39 -7.28 4.92
N LEU A 74 3.50 -7.70 4.01
CA LEU A 74 2.06 -7.47 4.13
C LEU A 74 1.49 -8.10 5.39
N LYS A 75 1.85 -9.38 5.66
CA LYS A 75 1.43 -10.07 6.89
C LYS A 75 1.84 -9.30 8.14
N LYS A 76 3.11 -8.94 8.26
CA LYS A 76 3.61 -8.14 9.40
C LYS A 76 2.86 -6.82 9.55
N THR A 77 2.55 -6.17 8.44
CA THR A 77 1.80 -4.92 8.43
C THR A 77 0.38 -5.12 8.95
N ILE A 78 -0.32 -6.16 8.47
CA ILE A 78 -1.68 -6.49 8.93
C ILE A 78 -1.67 -6.78 10.44
N ASP A 79 -0.76 -7.63 10.90
CA ASP A 79 -0.63 -7.99 12.31
C ASP A 79 -0.36 -6.74 13.17
N TRP A 80 0.47 -5.82 12.66
CA TRP A 80 0.72 -4.56 13.35
C TRP A 80 -0.56 -3.71 13.48
N TYR A 81 -1.34 -3.56 12.41
CA TYR A 81 -2.60 -2.80 12.45
C TYR A 81 -3.63 -3.42 13.39
N VAL A 82 -3.74 -4.75 13.40
CA VAL A 82 -4.64 -5.48 14.30
C VAL A 82 -4.26 -5.23 15.77
N ASN A 83 -2.95 -5.26 16.07
CA ASN A 83 -2.44 -5.14 17.43
C ASN A 83 -2.31 -3.68 17.92
N ASN A 84 -2.37 -2.70 17.01
CA ASN A 84 -2.18 -1.29 17.34
C ASN A 84 -3.41 -0.44 16.99
N ARG A 85 -4.60 -0.91 17.37
CA ARG A 85 -5.87 -0.21 17.11
C ARG A 85 -5.88 1.21 17.63
N TRP A 86 -5.29 1.47 18.79
CA TRP A 86 -5.15 2.79 19.40
C TRP A 86 -4.54 3.84 18.44
N TRP A 87 -3.70 3.42 17.52
CA TRP A 87 -3.01 4.32 16.60
C TRP A 87 -3.95 4.81 15.48
N TRP A 88 -4.70 3.94 14.84
CA TRP A 88 -5.53 4.29 13.69
C TRP A 88 -6.98 4.63 14.06
N GLU A 89 -7.50 4.17 15.19
CA GLU A 89 -8.86 4.51 15.64
C GLU A 89 -9.01 6.01 15.88
N LYS A 90 -8.01 6.68 16.41
CA LYS A 90 -8.00 8.13 16.57
C LYS A 90 -8.09 8.88 15.23
N ILE A 91 -7.47 8.36 14.19
CA ILE A 91 -7.49 8.96 12.84
C ILE A 91 -8.87 8.78 12.20
N LYS A 92 -9.54 7.66 12.48
CA LYS A 92 -10.86 7.34 11.93
C LYS A 92 -12.03 7.99 12.67
N SER A 93 -11.82 8.60 13.82
CA SER A 93 -12.86 9.31 14.56
C SER A 93 -13.02 10.76 14.05
N GLY A 94 -14.28 11.20 13.81
CA GLY A 94 -14.60 12.60 13.48
C GLY A 94 -14.37 12.98 12.02
N GLU A 95 -13.48 13.93 11.74
CA GLU A 95 -13.29 14.56 10.42
C GLU A 95 -13.06 13.60 9.25
N TYR A 96 -12.42 12.45 9.50
CA TYR A 96 -12.22 11.43 8.45
C TYR A 96 -13.54 10.89 7.91
N TRP A 97 -14.53 10.63 8.76
CA TRP A 97 -15.84 10.12 8.32
C TRP A 97 -16.65 11.16 7.56
N GLU A 98 -16.56 12.43 7.92
CA GLU A 98 -17.19 13.52 7.19
C GLU A 98 -16.55 13.68 5.80
N TYR A 99 -15.22 13.66 5.74
CA TYR A 99 -14.49 13.65 4.47
C TYR A 99 -14.88 12.45 3.60
N TYR A 100 -14.90 11.24 4.18
CA TYR A 100 -15.25 10.02 3.45
C TYR A 100 -16.68 10.08 2.89
N LYS A 101 -17.65 10.49 3.69
CA LYS A 101 -19.04 10.68 3.23
C LYS A 101 -19.09 11.65 2.05
N LYS A 102 -18.48 12.83 2.19
CA LYS A 102 -18.46 13.85 1.14
C LYS A 102 -17.85 13.37 -0.18
N GLN A 103 -16.85 12.51 -0.15
CA GLN A 103 -16.13 12.05 -1.34
C GLN A 103 -16.72 10.78 -1.97
N TYR A 104 -17.38 9.93 -1.21
CA TYR A 104 -17.70 8.56 -1.65
C TYR A 104 -19.17 8.15 -1.46
N GLN A 105 -20.00 8.92 -0.77
CA GLN A 105 -21.39 8.55 -0.48
C GLN A 105 -22.32 8.65 -1.70
N ASP A 106 -21.96 9.46 -2.71
CA ASP A 106 -22.72 9.69 -3.93
C ASP A 106 -22.13 8.95 -5.16
N ARG A 107 -21.41 7.86 -4.95
CA ARG A 107 -20.77 7.07 -6.01
C ARG A 107 -21.27 5.65 -6.08
#